data_49465bcc6a4d407e12b6dca9d9f77ab9
#
_entry.id   49465bcc6a4d407e12b6dca9d9f77ab9
#
_cell.length_a   1.000
_cell.length_b   1.000
_cell.length_c   1.000
_cell.angle_alpha   90.00
_cell.angle_beta   90.00
_cell.angle_gamma   90.00
#
_symmetry.space_group_name_H-M   'P 1'
#
loop_
_entity.id
_entity.type
_entity.pdbx_description
1 polymer ?
#
loop_
_entity_poly.entity_id
_entity_poly.type
_entity_poly.pdbx_seq_one_letter_code
_entity_poly.pdbx_strand_id
1 'polypeptide(L)'
;LMAHGLPIETQVTVDLLTIAKKLNAPLLATNDSHYVHAEDAQAQDAMLCINSGSRLDDPDGFKFDGTGYYIKTAEEMRELFKDHPDACDNTLVIAERCNVMFDDHEDGAFMPKFPCPEGWDETSLFLKKVEEGLEKRYDGNPPLDVLKQADYECGVICQMQFCGYFLVVADYIQWAKDHGIMVGPGRGSAAGAMVAYSMGITELDPLKHGLIFERFLNPERVSLPDIDVDFDPEGRARVIEYCGEKYGTDKVAQCVIYGSIKTNQALKAAARLMGYEFSVGEKITNALPPAASGGKDI
;
A
#
# COMPACT_ATOMS: atom_id res chain seq x y z
N LEU A 1 -4.24 30.96 5.74
CA LEU A 1 -5.62 31.45 5.57
C LEU A 1 -6.41 30.48 4.71
N MET A 2 -7.68 30.23 5.07
CA MET A 2 -8.63 29.42 4.29
C MET A 2 -9.91 30.23 4.07
N ALA A 3 -10.63 29.99 2.96
CA ALA A 3 -11.84 30.70 2.60
C ALA A 3 -12.82 29.77 1.84
N HIS A 4 -13.65 29.04 2.58
CA HIS A 4 -14.73 28.19 2.06
C HIS A 4 -16.11 28.88 2.16
N GLY A 5 -16.13 30.13 2.65
CA GLY A 5 -17.37 30.92 2.83
C GLY A 5 -18.05 30.67 4.19
N LEU A 6 -17.35 30.05 5.13
CA LEU A 6 -17.88 29.79 6.47
C LEU A 6 -17.81 31.05 7.35
N PRO A 7 -18.86 31.38 8.11
CA PRO A 7 -18.83 32.57 9.01
C PRO A 7 -17.70 32.51 10.03
N ILE A 8 -17.35 31.32 10.53
CA ILE A 8 -16.26 31.12 11.49
C ILE A 8 -14.90 31.45 10.89
N GLU A 9 -14.66 31.17 9.59
CA GLU A 9 -13.40 31.52 8.92
C GLU A 9 -13.18 33.01 8.89
N THR A 10 -14.24 33.80 8.58
CA THR A 10 -14.16 35.25 8.58
C THR A 10 -13.80 35.80 9.95
N GLN A 11 -14.40 35.27 11.02
CA GLN A 11 -14.08 35.66 12.39
C GLN A 11 -12.65 35.33 12.78
N VAL A 12 -12.21 34.11 12.52
CA VAL A 12 -10.87 33.62 12.87
C VAL A 12 -9.78 34.33 12.06
N THR A 13 -10.06 34.69 10.81
CA THR A 13 -9.10 35.38 9.94
C THR A 13 -8.62 36.69 10.57
N VAL A 14 -9.49 37.47 11.20
CA VAL A 14 -9.11 38.75 11.86
C VAL A 14 -8.07 38.48 12.98
N ASP A 15 -8.29 37.47 13.78
CA ASP A 15 -7.39 37.10 14.85
C ASP A 15 -6.06 36.55 14.30
N LEU A 16 -6.11 35.71 13.25
CA LEU A 16 -4.91 35.17 12.59
C LEU A 16 -4.04 36.28 12.00
N LEU A 17 -4.63 37.28 11.35
CA LEU A 17 -3.89 38.44 10.83
C LEU A 17 -3.20 39.20 11.95
N THR A 18 -3.87 39.38 13.09
CA THR A 18 -3.29 40.02 14.27
C THR A 18 -2.11 39.23 14.85
N ILE A 19 -2.26 37.93 14.93
CA ILE A 19 -1.19 37.02 15.42
C ILE A 19 -0.02 37.03 14.45
N ALA A 20 -0.28 36.87 13.14
CA ALA A 20 0.75 36.88 12.11
C ALA A 20 1.59 38.16 12.16
N LYS A 21 0.93 39.31 12.31
CA LYS A 21 1.61 40.60 12.46
C LYS A 21 2.47 40.67 13.72
N LYS A 22 1.99 40.17 14.86
CA LYS A 22 2.76 40.15 16.13
C LYS A 22 3.98 39.24 16.04
N LEU A 23 3.85 38.13 15.34
CA LEU A 23 4.92 37.13 15.18
C LEU A 23 5.83 37.42 13.99
N ASN A 24 5.54 38.45 13.19
CA ASN A 24 6.19 38.69 11.90
C ASN A 24 6.18 37.43 10.99
N ALA A 25 5.08 36.68 11.01
CA ALA A 25 4.90 35.47 10.22
C ALA A 25 4.25 35.81 8.88
N PRO A 26 4.81 35.36 7.75
CA PRO A 26 4.18 35.53 6.44
C PRO A 26 2.86 34.75 6.36
N LEU A 27 1.90 35.29 5.61
CA LEU A 27 0.62 34.63 5.36
C LEU A 27 0.77 33.59 4.25
N LEU A 28 -0.03 32.52 4.32
CA LEU A 28 -0.12 31.50 3.30
C LEU A 28 -1.60 31.20 3.01
N ALA A 29 -2.00 31.24 1.74
CA ALA A 29 -3.32 30.81 1.30
C ALA A 29 -3.35 29.29 1.11
N THR A 30 -4.34 28.62 1.69
CA THR A 30 -4.58 27.18 1.54
C THR A 30 -6.05 26.93 1.25
N ASN A 31 -6.40 25.75 0.71
CA ASN A 31 -7.78 25.48 0.29
C ASN A 31 -8.38 24.20 0.90
N ASP A 32 -7.60 23.35 1.56
CA ASP A 32 -8.11 22.09 2.11
C ASP A 32 -8.92 21.26 1.09
N SER A 33 -8.35 21.03 -0.10
CA SER A 33 -9.04 20.37 -1.21
C SER A 33 -9.28 18.89 -0.92
N HIS A 34 -10.53 18.44 -1.07
CA HIS A 34 -10.97 17.06 -0.84
C HIS A 34 -11.50 16.37 -2.10
N TYR A 35 -11.80 17.12 -3.16
CA TYR A 35 -12.26 16.60 -4.45
C TYR A 35 -11.79 17.51 -5.60
N VAL A 36 -11.92 17.04 -6.83
CA VAL A 36 -11.31 17.70 -8.00
C VAL A 36 -12.17 18.84 -8.52
N HIS A 37 -13.44 18.60 -8.82
CA HIS A 37 -14.34 19.57 -9.44
C HIS A 37 -15.44 20.02 -8.47
N ALA A 38 -15.96 21.24 -8.64
CA ALA A 38 -17.00 21.79 -7.76
C ALA A 38 -18.26 20.92 -7.70
N GLU A 39 -18.62 20.26 -8.80
CA GLU A 39 -19.74 19.33 -8.90
C GLU A 39 -19.56 18.02 -8.15
N ASP A 40 -18.33 17.69 -7.75
CA ASP A 40 -18.02 16.45 -7.02
C ASP A 40 -18.40 16.50 -5.52
N ALA A 41 -18.88 17.64 -5.04
CA ALA A 41 -19.25 17.82 -3.63
C ALA A 41 -20.25 16.75 -3.14
N GLN A 42 -21.26 16.42 -3.94
CA GLN A 42 -22.24 15.38 -3.60
C GLN A 42 -21.63 13.97 -3.58
N ALA A 43 -20.67 13.71 -4.49
CA ALA A 43 -19.94 12.45 -4.51
C ALA A 43 -19.06 12.31 -3.28
N GLN A 44 -18.43 13.39 -2.83
CA GLN A 44 -17.66 13.43 -1.58
C GLN A 44 -18.53 13.11 -0.37
N ASP A 45 -19.71 13.70 -0.25
CA ASP A 45 -20.66 13.38 0.83
C ASP A 45 -21.05 11.90 0.82
N ALA A 46 -21.29 11.34 -0.36
CA ALA A 46 -21.56 9.91 -0.50
C ALA A 46 -20.38 9.04 -0.02
N MET A 47 -19.14 9.41 -0.37
CA MET A 47 -17.93 8.71 0.08
C MET A 47 -17.74 8.79 1.59
N LEU A 48 -18.01 9.94 2.21
CA LEU A 48 -17.98 10.10 3.67
C LEU A 48 -19.01 9.19 4.36
N CYS A 49 -20.23 9.11 3.81
CA CYS A 49 -21.26 8.21 4.30
C CYS A 49 -20.90 6.72 4.13
N ILE A 50 -20.18 6.35 3.04
CA ILE A 50 -19.69 4.99 2.85
C ILE A 50 -18.69 4.63 3.96
N ASN A 51 -17.74 5.52 4.25
CA ASN A 51 -16.71 5.30 5.26
C ASN A 51 -17.26 5.26 6.69
N SER A 52 -18.22 6.14 7.02
CA SER A 52 -18.82 6.21 8.35
C SER A 52 -19.95 5.19 8.59
N GLY A 53 -20.41 4.50 7.52
CA GLY A 53 -21.56 3.61 7.60
C GLY A 53 -22.92 4.33 7.69
N SER A 54 -22.95 5.67 7.58
CA SER A 54 -24.16 6.50 7.69
C SER A 54 -24.96 6.56 6.38
N ARG A 55 -26.08 7.28 6.37
CA ARG A 55 -26.93 7.54 5.21
C ARG A 55 -26.84 9.01 4.81
N LEU A 56 -27.18 9.33 3.56
CA LEU A 56 -27.14 10.71 3.07
C LEU A 56 -28.18 11.62 3.77
N ASP A 57 -29.28 11.06 4.25
CA ASP A 57 -30.34 11.76 4.99
C ASP A 57 -30.15 11.75 6.51
N ASP A 58 -29.04 11.19 7.00
CA ASP A 58 -28.72 11.16 8.42
C ASP A 58 -28.37 12.59 8.91
N PRO A 59 -29.14 13.16 9.86
CA PRO A 59 -28.87 14.50 10.37
C PRO A 59 -27.57 14.58 11.19
N ASP A 60 -27.14 13.46 11.80
CA ASP A 60 -25.94 13.37 12.61
C ASP A 60 -24.73 12.86 11.78
N GLY A 61 -24.91 12.62 10.48
CA GLY A 61 -23.87 12.18 9.56
C GLY A 61 -22.82 13.27 9.33
N PHE A 62 -21.53 12.91 9.38
CA PHE A 62 -20.47 13.87 9.07
C PHE A 62 -20.55 14.35 7.62
N LYS A 63 -20.61 15.66 7.42
CA LYS A 63 -20.60 16.33 6.12
C LYS A 63 -19.73 17.57 6.21
N PHE A 64 -19.19 18.00 5.07
CA PHE A 64 -18.55 19.30 4.99
C PHE A 64 -19.60 20.43 4.95
N ASP A 65 -19.34 21.51 5.68
CA ASP A 65 -20.11 22.73 5.56
C ASP A 65 -19.71 23.47 4.27
N GLY A 66 -20.62 23.53 3.30
CA GLY A 66 -20.37 24.17 2.00
C GLY A 66 -19.74 23.25 0.95
N THR A 67 -19.46 23.80 -0.22
CA THR A 67 -18.98 23.08 -1.42
C THR A 67 -17.65 23.61 -1.95
N GLY A 68 -16.93 24.37 -1.14
CA GLY A 68 -15.70 25.06 -1.52
C GLY A 68 -14.41 24.23 -1.47
N TYR A 69 -14.48 22.92 -1.30
CA TYR A 69 -13.32 22.04 -1.06
C TYR A 69 -12.79 21.35 -2.33
N TYR A 70 -13.08 21.91 -3.50
CA TYR A 70 -12.52 21.45 -4.77
C TYR A 70 -11.16 22.09 -5.07
N ILE A 71 -10.44 21.54 -6.04
CA ILE A 71 -9.15 22.11 -6.49
C ILE A 71 -9.44 23.37 -7.30
N LYS A 72 -9.22 24.52 -6.68
CA LYS A 72 -9.41 25.84 -7.30
C LYS A 72 -8.27 26.21 -8.22
N THR A 73 -8.59 26.97 -9.27
CA THR A 73 -7.56 27.58 -10.14
C THR A 73 -6.80 28.68 -9.40
N ALA A 74 -5.67 29.11 -9.96
CA ALA A 74 -4.89 30.22 -9.41
C ALA A 74 -5.69 31.52 -9.41
N GLU A 75 -6.53 31.73 -10.43
CA GLU A 75 -7.39 32.90 -10.56
C GLU A 75 -8.47 32.91 -9.48
N GLU A 76 -9.13 31.78 -9.24
CA GLU A 76 -10.12 31.64 -8.18
C GLU A 76 -9.51 31.91 -6.80
N MET A 77 -8.33 31.33 -6.53
CA MET A 77 -7.62 31.55 -5.27
C MET A 77 -7.23 33.03 -5.09
N ARG A 78 -6.72 33.66 -6.15
CA ARG A 78 -6.38 35.11 -6.10
C ARG A 78 -7.59 36.00 -5.91
N GLU A 79 -8.75 35.67 -6.44
CA GLU A 79 -9.97 36.39 -6.18
C GLU A 79 -10.46 36.22 -4.73
N LEU A 80 -10.38 34.99 -4.19
CA LEU A 80 -10.72 34.70 -2.79
C LEU A 80 -9.84 35.45 -1.79
N PHE A 81 -8.56 35.61 -2.10
CA PHE A 81 -7.56 36.26 -1.24
C PHE A 81 -7.11 37.61 -1.80
N LYS A 82 -7.97 38.34 -2.55
CA LYS A 82 -7.62 39.63 -3.16
C LYS A 82 -7.17 40.70 -2.16
N ASP A 83 -7.64 40.61 -0.91
CA ASP A 83 -7.24 41.51 0.16
C ASP A 83 -5.89 41.11 0.81
N HIS A 84 -5.37 39.92 0.48
CA HIS A 84 -4.12 39.34 0.96
C HIS A 84 -3.36 38.65 -0.17
N PRO A 85 -2.99 39.39 -1.25
CA PRO A 85 -2.33 38.78 -2.42
C PRO A 85 -0.98 38.14 -2.09
N ASP A 86 -0.29 38.64 -1.07
CA ASP A 86 0.94 38.09 -0.54
C ASP A 86 0.76 36.66 -0.02
N ALA A 87 -0.42 36.30 0.51
CA ALA A 87 -0.70 34.94 0.95
C ALA A 87 -0.69 33.93 -0.22
N CYS A 88 -1.12 34.34 -1.42
CA CYS A 88 -0.99 33.52 -2.63
C CYS A 88 0.45 33.48 -3.14
N ASP A 89 1.16 34.62 -3.15
CA ASP A 89 2.55 34.69 -3.62
C ASP A 89 3.48 33.83 -2.74
N ASN A 90 3.25 33.80 -1.45
CA ASN A 90 4.04 32.98 -0.51
C ASN A 90 3.91 31.48 -0.76
N THR A 91 2.93 30.99 -1.52
CA THR A 91 2.86 29.57 -1.93
C THR A 91 4.07 29.20 -2.79
N LEU A 92 4.54 30.10 -3.66
CA LEU A 92 5.76 29.91 -4.45
C LEU A 92 7.00 29.90 -3.58
N VAL A 93 7.07 30.78 -2.55
CA VAL A 93 8.18 30.78 -1.59
C VAL A 93 8.26 29.45 -0.83
N ILE A 94 7.12 28.86 -0.46
CA ILE A 94 7.11 27.53 0.17
C ILE A 94 7.55 26.45 -0.83
N ALA A 95 7.06 26.52 -2.08
CA ALA A 95 7.47 25.55 -3.11
C ALA A 95 8.99 25.57 -3.36
N GLU A 96 9.60 26.75 -3.42
CA GLU A 96 11.05 26.92 -3.58
C GLU A 96 11.86 26.36 -2.39
N ARG A 97 11.28 26.37 -1.20
CA ARG A 97 11.90 25.79 0.02
C ARG A 97 11.74 24.28 0.10
N CYS A 98 10.80 23.69 -0.62
CA CYS A 98 10.57 22.26 -0.68
C CYS A 98 11.49 21.66 -1.73
N ASN A 99 12.49 20.90 -1.28
CA ASN A 99 13.44 20.25 -2.17
C ASN A 99 13.48 18.76 -1.83
N VAL A 100 12.44 18.04 -2.24
CA VAL A 100 12.28 16.59 -2.01
C VAL A 100 12.63 15.85 -3.28
N MET A 101 13.66 15.01 -3.20
CA MET A 101 14.04 14.11 -4.27
C MET A 101 13.72 12.68 -3.85
N PHE A 102 13.23 11.87 -4.78
CA PHE A 102 13.16 10.43 -4.59
C PHE A 102 14.51 9.84 -4.94
N ASP A 103 15.01 8.99 -4.05
CA ASP A 103 16.22 8.23 -4.27
C ASP A 103 15.80 6.89 -4.90
N ASP A 104 15.97 6.80 -6.21
CA ASP A 104 15.60 5.66 -7.05
C ASP A 104 16.82 4.79 -7.40
N HIS A 105 17.64 4.49 -6.39
CA HIS A 105 18.77 3.59 -6.58
C HIS A 105 18.33 2.26 -7.22
N GLU A 106 18.74 2.04 -8.45
CA GLU A 106 18.45 0.82 -9.22
C GLU A 106 19.19 -0.42 -8.67
N ASP A 107 20.15 -0.23 -7.77
CA ASP A 107 21.10 -1.24 -7.30
C ASP A 107 20.67 -1.98 -6.02
N GLY A 108 19.38 -1.86 -5.61
CA GLY A 108 18.85 -2.61 -4.47
C GLY A 108 19.37 -2.18 -3.09
N ALA A 109 19.92 -0.96 -3.01
CA ALA A 109 20.54 -0.40 -1.79
C ALA A 109 19.61 -0.29 -0.57
N PHE A 110 18.29 -0.47 -0.76
CA PHE A 110 17.28 -0.39 0.30
C PHE A 110 16.93 -1.73 0.96
N MET A 111 17.53 -2.83 0.51
CA MET A 111 17.27 -4.13 1.13
C MET A 111 17.83 -4.17 2.54
N PRO A 112 17.02 -4.55 3.55
CA PRO A 112 17.53 -4.72 4.91
C PRO A 112 18.56 -5.85 4.95
N LYS A 113 19.65 -5.63 5.70
CA LYS A 113 20.63 -6.69 5.96
C LYS A 113 20.06 -7.68 6.97
N PHE A 114 20.14 -8.96 6.64
CA PHE A 114 19.74 -10.00 7.57
C PHE A 114 20.79 -10.14 8.70
N PRO A 115 20.38 -10.16 9.98
CA PRO A 115 21.31 -10.35 11.09
C PRO A 115 21.82 -11.80 11.12
N CYS A 116 22.98 -12.00 10.48
CA CYS A 116 23.63 -13.31 10.44
C CYS A 116 24.33 -13.64 11.77
N PRO A 117 24.37 -14.92 12.21
CA PRO A 117 25.20 -15.36 13.33
C PRO A 117 26.68 -15.09 13.07
N GLU A 118 27.48 -15.05 14.14
CA GLU A 118 28.93 -14.85 14.07
C GLU A 118 29.59 -15.89 13.13
N GLY A 119 30.42 -15.40 12.22
CA GLY A 119 31.12 -16.24 11.22
C GLY A 119 30.31 -16.58 9.98
N TRP A 120 29.06 -16.07 9.84
CA TRP A 120 28.22 -16.25 8.66
C TRP A 120 27.96 -14.91 7.95
N ASP A 121 27.90 -14.97 6.63
CA ASP A 121 27.32 -13.92 5.80
C ASP A 121 25.95 -14.36 5.25
N GLU A 122 25.22 -13.45 4.60
CA GLU A 122 23.90 -13.74 4.05
C GLU A 122 23.95 -14.86 3.00
N THR A 123 24.98 -14.92 2.20
CA THR A 123 25.11 -15.94 1.14
C THR A 123 25.32 -17.33 1.73
N SER A 124 26.29 -17.48 2.63
CA SER A 124 26.59 -18.76 3.26
C SER A 124 25.43 -19.26 4.12
N LEU A 125 24.77 -18.36 4.86
CA LEU A 125 23.59 -18.69 5.66
C LEU A 125 22.40 -19.10 4.77
N PHE A 126 22.17 -18.41 3.67
CA PHE A 126 21.13 -18.72 2.70
C PHE A 126 21.32 -20.12 2.11
N LEU A 127 22.51 -20.42 1.60
CA LEU A 127 22.82 -21.74 1.03
C LEU A 127 22.60 -22.86 2.05
N LYS A 128 23.07 -22.65 3.28
CA LYS A 128 22.84 -23.60 4.36
C LYS A 128 21.36 -23.80 4.67
N LYS A 129 20.55 -22.73 4.69
CA LYS A 129 19.11 -22.82 4.94
C LYS A 129 18.38 -23.56 3.82
N VAL A 130 18.80 -23.40 2.58
CA VAL A 130 18.26 -24.15 1.44
C VAL A 130 18.59 -25.64 1.59
N GLU A 131 19.83 -26.00 1.89
CA GLU A 131 20.26 -27.40 2.11
C GLU A 131 19.45 -28.05 3.23
N GLU A 132 19.41 -27.44 4.43
CA GLU A 132 18.63 -27.93 5.58
C GLU A 132 17.13 -28.08 5.22
N GLY A 133 16.60 -27.15 4.44
CA GLY A 133 15.24 -27.19 3.98
C GLY A 133 14.93 -28.30 3.02
N LEU A 134 15.82 -28.57 2.05
CA LEU A 134 15.68 -29.70 1.12
C LEU A 134 15.73 -31.02 1.87
N GLU A 135 16.68 -31.21 2.79
CA GLU A 135 16.74 -32.41 3.63
C GLU A 135 15.44 -32.65 4.39
N LYS A 136 14.88 -31.57 4.99
CA LYS A 136 13.60 -31.62 5.72
C LYS A 136 12.42 -31.95 4.81
N ARG A 137 12.35 -31.37 3.59
CA ARG A 137 11.23 -31.57 2.64
C ARG A 137 11.21 -32.96 2.00
N TYR A 138 12.38 -33.59 1.89
CA TYR A 138 12.53 -34.90 1.23
C TYR A 138 13.07 -36.00 2.17
N ASP A 139 12.85 -35.87 3.48
CA ASP A 139 13.21 -36.87 4.52
C ASP A 139 14.68 -37.32 4.43
N GLY A 140 15.59 -36.39 4.20
CA GLY A 140 17.04 -36.61 4.09
C GLY A 140 17.48 -37.23 2.76
N ASN A 141 16.59 -37.33 1.76
CA ASN A 141 16.93 -37.97 0.47
C ASN A 141 16.34 -37.20 -0.72
N PRO A 142 16.74 -35.94 -0.95
CA PRO A 142 16.24 -35.16 -2.07
C PRO A 142 16.61 -35.75 -3.42
N PRO A 143 15.68 -35.87 -4.38
CA PRO A 143 15.94 -36.34 -5.74
C PRO A 143 16.97 -35.50 -6.49
N LEU A 144 17.68 -36.12 -7.45
CA LEU A 144 18.76 -35.45 -8.17
C LEU A 144 18.30 -34.26 -9.01
N ASP A 145 17.09 -34.31 -9.56
CA ASP A 145 16.47 -33.22 -10.31
C ASP A 145 16.12 -32.02 -9.41
N VAL A 146 15.66 -32.29 -8.18
CA VAL A 146 15.44 -31.27 -7.14
C VAL A 146 16.75 -30.58 -6.76
N LEU A 147 17.82 -31.36 -6.52
CA LEU A 147 19.15 -30.82 -6.19
C LEU A 147 19.69 -29.94 -7.30
N LYS A 148 19.59 -30.39 -8.56
CA LYS A 148 20.02 -29.60 -9.73
C LYS A 148 19.23 -28.29 -9.89
N GLN A 149 17.91 -28.34 -9.68
CA GLN A 149 17.09 -27.16 -9.76
C GLN A 149 17.43 -26.18 -8.65
N ALA A 150 17.57 -26.66 -7.41
CA ALA A 150 17.94 -25.82 -6.28
C ALA A 150 19.32 -25.17 -6.46
N ASP A 151 20.30 -25.90 -6.95
CA ASP A 151 21.65 -25.40 -7.22
C ASP A 151 21.62 -24.28 -8.29
N TYR A 152 20.88 -24.50 -9.37
CA TYR A 152 20.66 -23.49 -10.41
C TYR A 152 20.00 -22.21 -9.84
N GLU A 153 18.90 -22.35 -9.08
CA GLU A 153 18.19 -21.22 -8.49
C GLU A 153 19.06 -20.48 -7.47
N CYS A 154 19.82 -21.21 -6.62
CA CYS A 154 20.77 -20.59 -5.70
C CYS A 154 21.82 -19.76 -6.45
N GLY A 155 22.34 -20.28 -7.57
CA GLY A 155 23.29 -19.54 -8.41
C GLY A 155 22.70 -18.22 -8.90
N VAL A 156 21.48 -18.23 -9.41
CA VAL A 156 20.78 -17.02 -9.89
C VAL A 156 20.53 -16.03 -8.74
N ILE A 157 19.99 -16.51 -7.61
CA ILE A 157 19.66 -15.66 -6.45
C ILE A 157 20.91 -15.00 -5.87
N CYS A 158 22.02 -15.76 -5.75
CA CYS A 158 23.30 -15.23 -5.26
C CYS A 158 23.90 -14.21 -6.24
N GLN A 159 23.85 -14.47 -7.55
CA GLN A 159 24.32 -13.55 -8.58
C GLN A 159 23.53 -12.23 -8.55
N MET A 160 22.23 -12.27 -8.31
CA MET A 160 21.35 -11.10 -8.20
C MET A 160 21.40 -10.44 -6.81
N GLN A 161 22.19 -10.94 -5.86
CA GLN A 161 22.35 -10.43 -4.48
C GLN A 161 21.06 -10.43 -3.64
N PHE A 162 20.16 -11.38 -3.87
CA PHE A 162 18.88 -11.47 -3.15
C PHE A 162 18.88 -12.47 -1.97
N CYS A 163 20.04 -13.03 -1.58
CA CYS A 163 20.14 -13.98 -0.47
C CYS A 163 19.51 -13.42 0.84
N GLY A 164 19.83 -12.17 1.19
CA GLY A 164 19.27 -11.49 2.35
C GLY A 164 17.74 -11.34 2.29
N TYR A 165 17.19 -11.04 1.13
CA TYR A 165 15.75 -10.96 0.91
C TYR A 165 15.05 -12.28 1.23
N PHE A 166 15.54 -13.40 0.70
CA PHE A 166 14.98 -14.72 0.99
C PHE A 166 15.08 -15.08 2.48
N LEU A 167 16.19 -14.74 3.12
CA LEU A 167 16.36 -14.94 4.57
C LEU A 167 15.34 -14.14 5.38
N VAL A 168 15.11 -12.87 5.05
CA VAL A 168 14.10 -12.02 5.72
C VAL A 168 12.70 -12.59 5.55
N VAL A 169 12.34 -13.00 4.32
CA VAL A 169 11.01 -13.55 4.03
C VAL A 169 10.79 -14.87 4.75
N ALA A 170 11.75 -15.79 4.71
CA ALA A 170 11.66 -17.05 5.42
C ALA A 170 11.56 -16.86 6.94
N ASP A 171 12.26 -15.89 7.48
CA ASP A 171 12.28 -15.59 8.90
C ASP A 171 10.91 -15.16 9.44
N TYR A 172 10.28 -14.15 8.86
CA TYR A 172 8.98 -13.70 9.37
C TYR A 172 7.87 -14.73 9.12
N ILE A 173 7.96 -15.53 8.04
CA ILE A 173 7.03 -16.64 7.81
C ILE A 173 7.21 -17.72 8.88
N GLN A 174 8.44 -18.11 9.19
CA GLN A 174 8.71 -19.09 10.23
C GLN A 174 8.29 -18.58 11.60
N TRP A 175 8.59 -17.32 11.91
CA TRP A 175 8.13 -16.69 13.14
C TRP A 175 6.60 -16.73 13.28
N ALA A 176 5.88 -16.42 12.21
CA ALA A 176 4.42 -16.47 12.20
C ALA A 176 3.91 -17.89 12.51
N LYS A 177 4.47 -18.92 11.84
CA LYS A 177 4.13 -20.32 12.07
C LYS A 177 4.39 -20.75 13.52
N ASP A 178 5.54 -20.36 14.07
CA ASP A 178 5.94 -20.68 15.45
C ASP A 178 5.04 -20.00 16.52
N HIS A 179 4.40 -18.89 16.14
CA HIS A 179 3.48 -18.16 17.02
C HIS A 179 1.98 -18.44 16.74
N GLY A 180 1.70 -19.53 16.01
CA GLY A 180 0.34 -20.01 15.74
C GLY A 180 -0.46 -19.14 14.77
N ILE A 181 0.22 -18.30 13.99
CA ILE A 181 -0.41 -17.50 12.93
C ILE A 181 -0.48 -18.35 11.66
N MET A 182 -1.67 -18.45 11.08
CA MET A 182 -1.84 -19.21 9.84
C MET A 182 -1.20 -18.46 8.67
N VAL A 183 -0.40 -19.18 7.90
CA VAL A 183 0.28 -18.69 6.70
C VAL A 183 -0.22 -19.47 5.50
N GLY A 184 -0.57 -18.76 4.43
CA GLY A 184 -1.00 -19.37 3.16
C GLY A 184 0.10 -20.22 2.52
N PRO A 185 -0.25 -21.14 1.60
CA PRO A 185 0.70 -22.08 0.99
C PRO A 185 1.65 -21.42 -0.02
N GLY A 186 1.53 -20.12 -0.23
CA GLY A 186 2.21 -19.35 -1.26
C GLY A 186 1.34 -19.12 -2.48
N ARG A 187 1.60 -18.02 -3.16
CA ARG A 187 0.89 -17.59 -4.39
C ARG A 187 1.82 -16.81 -5.32
N GLY A 188 1.32 -16.43 -6.49
CA GLY A 188 2.10 -15.65 -7.46
C GLY A 188 3.26 -16.44 -8.06
N SER A 189 4.27 -15.74 -8.56
CA SER A 189 5.41 -16.32 -9.25
C SER A 189 6.40 -17.05 -8.31
N ALA A 190 6.48 -16.65 -7.05
CA ALA A 190 7.36 -17.25 -6.05
C ALA A 190 7.08 -18.74 -5.79
N ALA A 191 5.84 -19.21 -6.05
CA ALA A 191 5.49 -20.62 -5.97
C ALA A 191 6.27 -21.49 -6.98
N GLY A 192 6.87 -20.89 -8.02
CA GLY A 192 7.72 -21.60 -8.99
C GLY A 192 9.16 -21.83 -8.54
N ALA A 193 9.56 -21.34 -7.36
CA ALA A 193 10.93 -21.46 -6.88
C ALA A 193 11.12 -22.63 -5.91
N MET A 194 12.03 -23.55 -6.24
CA MET A 194 12.44 -24.66 -5.36
C MET A 194 13.11 -24.14 -4.07
N VAL A 195 13.86 -23.04 -4.17
CA VAL A 195 14.46 -22.35 -3.03
C VAL A 195 13.37 -21.84 -2.08
N ALA A 196 12.30 -21.23 -2.58
CA ALA A 196 11.20 -20.77 -1.74
C ALA A 196 10.49 -21.94 -1.03
N TYR A 197 10.31 -23.06 -1.72
CA TYR A 197 9.77 -24.29 -1.13
C TYR A 197 10.67 -24.89 -0.06
N SER A 198 11.97 -24.99 -0.32
CA SER A 198 12.95 -25.53 0.64
C SER A 198 12.99 -24.70 1.93
N MET A 199 13.03 -23.37 1.81
CA MET A 199 13.08 -22.44 2.96
C MET A 199 11.76 -22.29 3.71
N GLY A 200 10.69 -22.98 3.30
CA GLY A 200 9.37 -22.90 3.94
C GLY A 200 8.61 -21.61 3.67
N ILE A 201 9.02 -20.86 2.65
CA ILE A 201 8.32 -19.66 2.14
C ILE A 201 7.02 -20.10 1.44
N THR A 202 7.10 -21.18 0.64
CA THR A 202 5.94 -21.78 0.00
C THR A 202 5.77 -23.25 0.44
N GLU A 203 4.56 -23.79 0.28
CA GLU A 203 4.23 -25.19 0.65
C GLU A 203 3.93 -26.06 -0.58
N LEU A 204 4.14 -25.53 -1.79
CA LEU A 204 3.93 -26.23 -3.05
C LEU A 204 5.27 -26.60 -3.66
N ASP A 205 5.47 -27.91 -3.92
CA ASP A 205 6.65 -28.40 -4.64
C ASP A 205 6.56 -27.98 -6.12
N PRO A 206 7.42 -27.07 -6.60
CA PRO A 206 7.29 -26.52 -7.94
C PRO A 206 7.51 -27.56 -9.04
N LEU A 207 8.39 -28.55 -8.85
CA LEU A 207 8.65 -29.57 -9.87
C LEU A 207 7.47 -30.53 -10.01
N LYS A 208 6.81 -30.91 -8.91
CA LYS A 208 5.60 -31.76 -8.97
C LYS A 208 4.45 -31.08 -9.70
N HIS A 209 4.39 -29.75 -9.68
CA HIS A 209 3.35 -28.95 -10.32
C HIS A 209 3.78 -28.36 -11.66
N GLY A 210 4.99 -28.63 -12.15
CA GLY A 210 5.48 -28.10 -13.44
C GLY A 210 5.58 -26.59 -13.47
N LEU A 211 5.88 -25.94 -12.34
CA LEU A 211 6.03 -24.50 -12.24
C LEU A 211 7.42 -24.08 -12.72
N ILE A 212 7.53 -22.85 -13.23
CA ILE A 212 8.73 -22.34 -13.90
C ILE A 212 9.34 -21.23 -13.06
N PHE A 213 10.60 -21.40 -12.64
CA PHE A 213 11.36 -20.46 -11.82
C PHE A 213 11.62 -19.13 -12.54
N GLU A 214 11.89 -19.14 -13.86
CA GLU A 214 12.20 -17.96 -14.65
C GLU A 214 11.03 -16.97 -14.78
N ARG A 215 9.82 -17.38 -14.39
CA ARG A 215 8.68 -16.46 -14.23
C ARG A 215 8.78 -15.62 -12.96
N PHE A 216 9.53 -16.09 -11.98
CA PHE A 216 9.76 -15.39 -10.71
C PHE A 216 11.04 -14.56 -10.76
N LEU A 217 12.17 -15.15 -11.10
CA LEU A 217 13.45 -14.47 -11.26
C LEU A 217 14.09 -14.83 -12.60
N ASN A 218 14.50 -13.82 -13.33
CA ASN A 218 15.20 -13.97 -14.60
C ASN A 218 16.42 -13.03 -14.61
N PRO A 219 17.67 -13.56 -14.73
CA PRO A 219 18.88 -12.76 -14.77
C PRO A 219 18.91 -11.73 -15.93
N GLU A 220 18.20 -12.02 -17.02
CA GLU A 220 18.13 -11.12 -18.18
C GLU A 220 17.17 -9.93 -17.94
N ARG A 221 16.32 -10.01 -16.93
CA ARG A 221 15.37 -8.95 -16.55
C ARG A 221 15.64 -8.54 -15.12
N VAL A 222 16.35 -7.43 -14.95
CA VAL A 222 16.60 -6.84 -13.62
C VAL A 222 15.28 -6.32 -13.05
N SER A 223 14.66 -7.11 -12.19
CA SER A 223 13.51 -6.71 -11.39
C SER A 223 13.68 -7.25 -9.97
N LEU A 224 13.29 -6.45 -8.97
CA LEU A 224 13.28 -6.93 -7.60
C LEU A 224 12.30 -8.10 -7.46
N PRO A 225 12.63 -9.14 -6.67
CA PRO A 225 11.71 -10.22 -6.39
C PRO A 225 10.52 -9.71 -5.59
N ASP A 226 9.35 -10.23 -5.90
CA ASP A 226 8.10 -9.94 -5.21
C ASP A 226 7.51 -11.26 -4.69
N ILE A 227 7.53 -11.44 -3.37
CA ILE A 227 6.97 -12.62 -2.71
C ILE A 227 5.70 -12.21 -1.96
N ASP A 228 4.57 -12.62 -2.50
CA ASP A 228 3.27 -12.45 -1.87
C ASP A 228 3.05 -13.47 -0.76
N VAL A 229 2.76 -13.02 0.45
CA VAL A 229 2.47 -13.88 1.60
C VAL A 229 1.13 -13.53 2.20
N ASP A 230 0.28 -14.54 2.35
CA ASP A 230 -1.04 -14.39 2.97
C ASP A 230 -0.97 -14.83 4.44
N PHE A 231 -1.41 -13.96 5.34
CA PHE A 231 -1.58 -14.25 6.77
C PHE A 231 -3.05 -14.17 7.15
N ASP A 232 -3.43 -14.85 8.23
CA ASP A 232 -4.75 -14.62 8.80
C ASP A 232 -4.92 -13.14 9.24
N PRO A 233 -6.14 -12.59 9.13
CA PRO A 233 -6.36 -11.17 9.42
C PRO A 233 -6.00 -10.76 10.86
N GLU A 234 -6.13 -11.67 11.83
CA GLU A 234 -5.87 -11.41 13.25
C GLU A 234 -4.37 -11.40 13.54
N GLY A 235 -3.61 -12.30 12.89
CA GLY A 235 -2.17 -12.45 13.08
C GLY A 235 -1.33 -11.46 12.29
N ARG A 236 -1.83 -10.92 11.18
CA ARG A 236 -1.06 -10.07 10.25
C ARG A 236 -0.40 -8.87 10.93
N ALA A 237 -1.11 -8.17 11.81
CA ALA A 237 -0.58 -7.01 12.51
C ALA A 237 0.62 -7.37 13.38
N ARG A 238 0.60 -8.53 14.06
CA ARG A 238 1.70 -9.03 14.89
C ARG A 238 2.94 -9.38 14.06
N VAL A 239 2.78 -9.88 12.84
CA VAL A 239 3.91 -10.14 11.92
C VAL A 239 4.58 -8.83 11.49
N ILE A 240 3.80 -7.80 11.18
CA ILE A 240 4.32 -6.46 10.82
C ILE A 240 5.09 -5.86 12.01
N GLU A 241 4.56 -5.99 13.22
CA GLU A 241 5.21 -5.53 14.46
C GLU A 241 6.55 -6.25 14.67
N TYR A 242 6.57 -7.58 14.56
CA TYR A 242 7.81 -8.38 14.63
C TYR A 242 8.86 -7.93 13.61
N CYS A 243 8.45 -7.68 12.35
CA CYS A 243 9.39 -7.16 11.35
C CYS A 243 9.96 -5.80 11.75
N GLY A 244 9.13 -4.89 12.29
CA GLY A 244 9.57 -3.60 12.80
C GLY A 244 10.55 -3.71 13.98
N GLU A 245 10.28 -4.61 14.92
CA GLU A 245 11.16 -4.85 16.07
C GLU A 245 12.50 -5.46 15.65
N LYS A 246 12.49 -6.41 14.73
CA LYS A 246 13.69 -7.15 14.31
C LYS A 246 14.58 -6.39 13.34
N TYR A 247 13.97 -5.77 12.32
CA TYR A 247 14.69 -5.13 11.22
C TYR A 247 14.77 -3.61 11.32
N GLY A 248 14.02 -3.01 12.22
CA GLY A 248 13.91 -1.57 12.42
C GLY A 248 12.57 -1.02 11.91
N THR A 249 11.93 -0.15 12.69
CA THR A 249 10.67 0.50 12.33
C THR A 249 10.81 1.44 11.12
N ASP A 250 12.03 1.90 10.84
CA ASP A 250 12.40 2.69 9.66
C ASP A 250 12.56 1.85 8.38
N LYS A 251 12.52 0.51 8.49
CA LYS A 251 12.66 -0.46 7.38
C LYS A 251 11.34 -1.11 7.00
N VAL A 252 10.27 -0.85 7.75
CA VAL A 252 8.97 -1.48 7.55
C VAL A 252 7.93 -0.41 7.28
N ALA A 253 7.26 -0.47 6.14
CA ALA A 253 6.23 0.48 5.74
C ALA A 253 5.04 -0.24 5.10
N GLN A 254 3.87 0.33 5.25
CA GLN A 254 2.69 -0.07 4.50
C GLN A 254 2.51 0.85 3.30
N CYS A 255 2.33 0.27 2.10
CA CYS A 255 2.05 1.04 0.91
C CYS A 255 0.62 1.60 0.98
N VAL A 256 0.46 2.87 0.59
CA VAL A 256 -0.86 3.46 0.37
C VAL A 256 -1.43 2.89 -0.93
N ILE A 257 -2.62 2.30 -0.83
CA ILE A 257 -3.33 1.74 -2.00
C ILE A 257 -4.56 2.60 -2.25
N TYR A 258 -4.65 3.16 -3.44
CA TYR A 258 -5.85 3.84 -3.91
C TYR A 258 -6.82 2.80 -4.46
N GLY A 259 -7.92 2.59 -3.74
CA GLY A 259 -8.99 1.69 -4.17
C GLY A 259 -10.01 2.44 -5.02
N SER A 260 -10.49 1.83 -6.10
CA SER A 260 -11.66 2.29 -6.83
C SER A 260 -12.88 1.43 -6.51
N ILE A 261 -14.04 2.07 -6.36
CA ILE A 261 -15.31 1.38 -6.16
C ILE A 261 -15.81 0.93 -7.54
N LYS A 262 -15.91 -0.38 -7.75
CA LYS A 262 -16.42 -0.95 -9.00
C LYS A 262 -17.95 -0.86 -9.07
N THR A 263 -18.51 -0.94 -10.28
CA THR A 263 -19.94 -0.76 -10.59
C THR A 263 -20.89 -1.49 -9.62
N ASN A 264 -20.70 -2.78 -9.38
CA ASN A 264 -21.58 -3.55 -8.49
C ASN A 264 -21.52 -3.04 -7.05
N GLN A 265 -20.35 -2.68 -6.57
CA GLN A 265 -20.16 -2.15 -5.23
C GLN A 265 -20.74 -0.73 -5.12
N ALA A 266 -20.54 0.11 -6.14
CA ALA A 266 -21.08 1.47 -6.19
C ALA A 266 -22.63 1.46 -6.14
N LEU A 267 -23.28 0.62 -6.94
CA LEU A 267 -24.73 0.49 -6.95
C LEU A 267 -25.32 -0.02 -5.62
N LYS A 268 -24.68 -1.01 -4.99
CA LYS A 268 -25.09 -1.50 -3.67
C LYS A 268 -24.88 -0.44 -2.59
N ALA A 269 -23.77 0.29 -2.64
CA ALA A 269 -23.49 1.39 -1.72
C ALA A 269 -24.50 2.53 -1.90
N ALA A 270 -24.78 2.96 -3.14
CA ALA A 270 -25.75 3.99 -3.44
C ALA A 270 -27.17 3.61 -2.94
N ALA A 271 -27.61 2.37 -3.17
CA ALA A 271 -28.89 1.89 -2.65
C ALA A 271 -28.95 2.01 -1.11
N ARG A 272 -27.88 1.60 -0.40
CA ARG A 272 -27.81 1.75 1.07
C ARG A 272 -27.83 3.20 1.50
N LEU A 273 -27.04 4.06 0.87
CA LEU A 273 -26.94 5.49 1.22
C LEU A 273 -28.27 6.24 1.05
N MET A 274 -29.04 5.84 0.03
CA MET A 274 -30.37 6.38 -0.25
C MET A 274 -31.49 5.75 0.58
N GLY A 275 -31.15 4.85 1.52
CA GLY A 275 -32.10 4.23 2.44
C GLY A 275 -32.93 3.09 1.84
N TYR A 276 -32.55 2.56 0.69
CA TYR A 276 -33.19 1.37 0.14
C TYR A 276 -32.76 0.09 0.87
N GLU A 277 -33.63 -0.91 0.84
CA GLU A 277 -33.28 -2.24 1.35
C GLU A 277 -32.16 -2.88 0.53
N PHE A 278 -31.34 -3.72 1.16
CA PHE A 278 -30.23 -4.44 0.52
C PHE A 278 -30.65 -5.20 -0.75
N SER A 279 -31.86 -5.80 -0.72
CA SER A 279 -32.45 -6.54 -1.85
C SER A 279 -32.60 -5.71 -3.13
N VAL A 280 -32.77 -4.38 -3.00
CA VAL A 280 -32.87 -3.47 -4.15
C VAL A 280 -31.51 -3.38 -4.87
N GLY A 281 -30.44 -3.17 -4.11
CA GLY A 281 -29.08 -3.15 -4.66
C GLY A 281 -28.71 -4.48 -5.36
N GLU A 282 -29.10 -5.62 -4.79
CA GLU A 282 -28.89 -6.93 -5.41
C GLU A 282 -29.69 -7.10 -6.72
N LYS A 283 -30.96 -6.73 -6.72
CA LYS A 283 -31.79 -6.80 -7.93
C LYS A 283 -31.20 -5.98 -9.08
N ILE A 284 -30.71 -4.75 -8.77
CA ILE A 284 -30.09 -3.86 -9.78
C ILE A 284 -28.81 -4.51 -10.30
N THR A 285 -27.94 -4.98 -9.43
CA THR A 285 -26.64 -5.58 -9.84
C THR A 285 -26.82 -6.88 -10.62
N ASN A 286 -27.85 -7.69 -10.27
CA ASN A 286 -28.17 -8.93 -11.00
C ASN A 286 -28.79 -8.68 -12.38
N ALA A 287 -29.38 -7.49 -12.60
CA ALA A 287 -29.93 -7.10 -13.89
C ALA A 287 -28.89 -6.54 -14.87
N LEU A 288 -27.64 -6.29 -14.39
CA LEU A 288 -26.57 -5.80 -15.26
C LEU A 288 -26.09 -6.90 -16.23
N PRO A 289 -25.73 -6.53 -17.47
CA PRO A 289 -25.09 -7.46 -18.40
C PRO A 289 -23.76 -7.98 -17.81
N PRO A 290 -23.34 -9.23 -18.15
CA PRO A 290 -22.09 -9.80 -17.63
C PRO A 290 -20.84 -8.95 -17.90
N ALA A 291 -20.79 -8.19 -18.98
CA ALA A 291 -19.70 -7.28 -19.32
C ALA A 291 -19.64 -6.05 -18.38
N ALA A 292 -20.77 -5.58 -17.87
CA ALA A 292 -20.85 -4.46 -16.92
C ALA A 292 -20.58 -4.90 -15.47
N SER A 293 -20.81 -6.16 -15.12
CA SER A 293 -20.50 -6.73 -13.80
C SER A 293 -19.00 -7.02 -13.59
N GLY A 294 -18.21 -7.07 -14.65
CA GLY A 294 -16.80 -7.45 -14.64
C GLY A 294 -15.78 -6.30 -14.51
N GLY A 295 -16.22 -5.08 -14.16
CA GLY A 295 -15.30 -4.04 -13.70
C GLY A 295 -14.45 -3.37 -14.77
N LYS A 296 -15.05 -2.88 -15.83
CA LYS A 296 -14.52 -1.72 -16.55
C LYS A 296 -15.24 -0.48 -16.03
N ASP A 297 -14.44 0.55 -15.74
CA ASP A 297 -14.92 1.87 -15.29
C ASP A 297 -16.05 2.37 -16.20
N ILE A 298 -17.10 2.89 -15.55
CA ILE A 298 -18.17 3.61 -16.25
C ILE A 298 -17.69 5.04 -16.43
#